data_aff9dce6e458e504bebf178b9e615c70
#
_entry.id   aff9dce6e458e504bebf178b9e615c70
#
_cell.length_a   1.000
_cell.length_b   1.000
_cell.length_c   1.000
_cell.angle_alpha   90.00
_cell.angle_beta   90.00
_cell.angle_gamma   90.00
#
_symmetry.space_group_name_H-M   'P 1'
#
loop_
_entity.id
_entity.type
_entity.pdbx_description
1 polymer ?
#
loop_
_entity_poly.entity_id
_entity_poly.type
_entity_poly.pdbx_seq_one_letter_code
_entity_poly.pdbx_strand_id
1 'polypeptide(L)'
;YINVSRATDAMNDDGSTNYYKNVINQKSAYIWWANDRTSAVSNTAEFLTSSTATAPLDMRMIGGANGPDEADVSVGTLALGWDMFASSEDVDVSLLIAGKAKGDPVSNKTQMANYIIDNVAGLRNPQDCVVFISPDYDDVVNNKSEEIYDVVDFRNNLRVTSYGFLDSGYKYMYDKYNDVNRWIPLNGDMAGLCARTDYTNDPWWSPAGLNRGIIKNVIRLSWNPRQAERDFLYTNNVNPVISTQGNGIYLNGDKTLLTKSSAFNRINVRRLFIVLEKAIAKASYFSLFEFNDDFTRAQFRNMVTPYLRDVQGRRGITDFQVVCDATNNTPQIIDSNQFVGDIYIKPARSINFITLNFVAVGTGISFSEVVGKLGASV
;
A
#
# COMPACT_ATOMS: atom_id res chain seq x y z
N TYR A 1 -5.78 10.24 39.57
CA TYR A 1 -4.56 11.05 39.66
C TYR A 1 -3.37 10.20 39.22
N ILE A 2 -2.56 10.70 38.30
CA ILE A 2 -1.32 10.06 37.90
C ILE A 2 -0.18 10.91 38.48
N ASN A 3 0.60 10.35 39.38
CA ASN A 3 1.79 11.00 39.89
C ASN A 3 2.93 10.78 38.90
N VAL A 4 3.42 11.82 38.28
CA VAL A 4 4.47 11.78 37.25
C VAL A 4 5.61 12.73 37.61
N SER A 5 6.83 12.38 37.18
CA SER A 5 8.02 13.17 37.42
C SER A 5 8.43 13.96 36.17
N ARG A 6 9.11 15.09 36.38
CA ARG A 6 9.78 15.85 35.32
C ARG A 6 11.22 15.41 35.07
N ALA A 7 11.78 14.60 35.94
CA ALA A 7 13.14 14.03 35.75
C ALA A 7 13.08 12.98 34.66
N THR A 8 13.96 13.07 33.66
CA THR A 8 14.00 12.18 32.49
C THR A 8 14.34 10.74 32.83
N ASP A 9 15.01 10.53 33.94
CA ASP A 9 15.46 9.25 34.46
C ASP A 9 14.57 8.69 35.58
N ALA A 10 13.44 9.37 35.86
CA ALA A 10 12.52 8.92 36.91
C ALA A 10 11.86 7.59 36.55
N MET A 11 11.91 6.64 37.45
CA MET A 11 11.31 5.32 37.34
C MET A 11 10.34 5.05 38.50
N ASN A 12 9.35 4.22 38.26
CA ASN A 12 8.49 3.63 39.26
C ASN A 12 9.22 2.42 39.94
N ASP A 13 8.69 1.94 41.03
CA ASP A 13 9.25 0.78 41.76
C ASP A 13 9.25 -0.52 40.90
N ASP A 14 8.41 -0.59 39.88
CA ASP A 14 8.32 -1.69 38.90
C ASP A 14 9.33 -1.57 37.75
N GLY A 15 10.19 -0.54 37.74
CA GLY A 15 11.15 -0.25 36.69
C GLY A 15 10.57 0.42 35.44
N SER A 16 9.27 0.73 35.42
CA SER A 16 8.67 1.50 34.33
C SER A 16 9.01 2.98 34.44
N THR A 17 9.08 3.67 33.29
CA THR A 17 9.34 5.12 33.29
C THR A 17 8.24 5.89 34.02
N ASN A 18 8.65 6.83 34.89
CA ASN A 18 7.74 7.79 35.52
C ASN A 18 7.91 9.23 34.94
N TYR A 19 8.64 9.36 33.84
CA TYR A 19 8.81 10.64 33.16
C TYR A 19 7.51 11.05 32.47
N TYR A 20 7.00 12.24 32.80
CA TYR A 20 5.65 12.68 32.40
C TYR A 20 5.36 12.60 30.90
N LYS A 21 6.34 12.91 30.05
CA LYS A 21 6.17 12.85 28.59
C LYS A 21 5.85 11.44 28.13
N ASN A 22 6.61 10.48 28.61
CA ASN A 22 6.45 9.08 28.26
C ASN A 22 5.15 8.51 28.83
N VAL A 23 4.84 8.86 30.08
CA VAL A 23 3.62 8.38 30.73
C VAL A 23 2.38 8.93 30.04
N ILE A 24 2.35 10.21 29.66
CA ILE A 24 1.24 10.80 28.90
C ILE A 24 1.07 10.09 27.57
N ASN A 25 2.15 9.98 26.79
CA ASN A 25 2.08 9.39 25.44
C ASN A 25 1.74 7.90 25.43
N GLN A 26 2.10 7.16 26.50
CA GLN A 26 1.81 5.73 26.60
C GLN A 26 0.45 5.40 27.20
N LYS A 27 -0.03 6.22 28.16
CA LYS A 27 -1.24 5.88 28.97
C LYS A 27 -2.45 6.70 28.61
N SER A 28 -2.31 7.85 27.95
CA SER A 28 -3.46 8.67 27.59
C SER A 28 -4.08 8.25 26.25
N ALA A 29 -5.39 8.07 26.24
CA ALA A 29 -6.17 7.85 25.01
C ALA A 29 -6.61 9.16 24.33
N TYR A 30 -6.42 10.30 24.98
CA TYR A 30 -7.03 11.58 24.55
C TYR A 30 -6.02 12.70 24.31
N ILE A 31 -4.87 12.67 24.99
CA ILE A 31 -3.86 13.72 24.91
C ILE A 31 -2.48 13.12 24.70
N TRP A 32 -1.66 13.81 23.91
CA TRP A 32 -0.27 13.49 23.70
C TRP A 32 0.56 14.73 23.99
N TRP A 33 1.71 14.54 24.61
CA TRP A 33 2.68 15.60 24.78
C TRP A 33 3.33 15.93 23.44
N ALA A 34 3.36 17.18 23.05
CA ALA A 34 4.01 17.64 21.82
C ALA A 34 5.30 18.42 22.12
N ASN A 35 5.25 19.47 22.95
CA ASN A 35 6.42 20.28 23.29
C ASN A 35 6.25 20.98 24.62
N ASP A 36 7.36 21.34 25.26
CA ASP A 36 7.37 22.20 26.46
C ASP A 36 7.38 23.66 26.07
N ARG A 37 6.78 24.50 26.92
CA ARG A 37 6.92 25.93 26.78
C ARG A 37 8.39 26.33 27.01
N THR A 38 8.97 27.10 26.09
CA THR A 38 10.39 27.51 26.12
C THR A 38 10.80 28.33 27.36
N SER A 39 9.82 28.91 28.06
CA SER A 39 10.00 29.72 29.28
C SER A 39 9.60 28.99 30.56
N ALA A 40 9.38 27.68 30.53
CA ALA A 40 9.01 26.91 31.71
C ALA A 40 10.21 26.73 32.65
N VAL A 41 10.41 27.67 33.50
CA VAL A 41 11.41 27.61 34.58
C VAL A 41 10.69 27.17 35.84
N SER A 42 10.87 25.92 36.21
CA SER A 42 10.40 25.32 37.47
C SER A 42 8.91 24.87 37.57
N ASN A 43 8.69 23.98 38.55
CA ASN A 43 7.43 23.36 38.94
C ASN A 43 6.32 24.30 39.46
N THR A 44 6.37 25.58 39.21
CA THR A 44 5.32 26.51 39.60
C THR A 44 4.14 26.31 38.69
N ALA A 45 3.05 25.79 39.22
CA ALA A 45 1.75 25.81 38.60
C ALA A 45 1.33 27.28 38.43
N GLU A 46 1.63 27.90 37.31
CA GLU A 46 1.18 29.28 36.96
C GLU A 46 -0.35 29.39 36.97
N PHE A 47 -1.07 28.31 37.13
CA PHE A 47 -2.53 28.28 37.12
C PHE A 47 -3.17 28.31 38.51
N LEU A 48 -2.41 28.24 39.56
CA LEU A 48 -2.90 28.33 40.96
C LEU A 48 -2.66 29.70 41.57
N THR A 49 -2.89 30.76 40.82
CA THR A 49 -2.76 32.14 41.34
C THR A 49 -4.00 32.62 42.11
N SER A 50 -5.04 31.82 42.25
CA SER A 50 -6.18 32.12 43.09
C SER A 50 -6.05 31.40 44.44
N SER A 51 -5.76 32.11 45.48
CA SER A 51 -5.73 31.61 46.88
C SER A 51 -7.08 31.13 47.40
N THR A 52 -8.11 31.13 46.58
CA THR A 52 -9.53 30.81 46.90
C THR A 52 -10.09 29.63 46.12
N ALA A 53 -9.25 28.88 45.38
CA ALA A 53 -9.78 27.75 44.60
C ALA A 53 -10.01 26.53 45.50
N THR A 54 -11.19 26.44 46.06
CA THR A 54 -11.74 25.23 46.72
C THR A 54 -12.43 24.28 45.76
N ALA A 55 -12.52 24.62 44.47
CA ALA A 55 -13.07 23.76 43.41
C ALA A 55 -11.96 23.19 42.51
N PRO A 56 -12.14 22.02 41.95
CA PRO A 56 -11.23 21.48 40.92
C PRO A 56 -11.11 22.46 39.76
N LEU A 57 -9.91 22.73 39.33
CA LEU A 57 -9.62 23.58 38.19
C LEU A 57 -10.04 22.84 36.91
N ASP A 58 -11.16 23.23 36.33
CA ASP A 58 -11.62 22.74 35.03
C ASP A 58 -11.10 23.69 33.95
N MET A 59 -10.09 23.28 33.25
CA MET A 59 -9.51 24.06 32.16
C MET A 59 -9.71 23.37 30.81
N ARG A 60 -10.33 24.11 29.90
CA ARG A 60 -10.41 23.67 28.51
C ARG A 60 -9.10 23.99 27.78
N MET A 61 -8.66 23.09 26.90
CA MET A 61 -7.58 23.40 25.98
C MET A 61 -8.05 24.49 25.02
N ILE A 62 -7.36 25.64 25.02
CA ILE A 62 -7.62 26.78 24.16
C ILE A 62 -6.37 27.16 23.38
N GLY A 63 -6.53 27.92 22.30
CA GLY A 63 -5.40 28.39 21.50
C GLY A 63 -4.85 27.34 20.54
N GLY A 64 -5.56 26.24 20.32
CA GLY A 64 -5.24 25.33 19.24
C GLY A 64 -5.42 26.02 17.89
N ALA A 65 -4.45 25.85 17.00
CA ALA A 65 -4.55 26.30 15.62
C ALA A 65 -4.33 25.10 14.71
N ASN A 66 -4.98 25.10 13.55
CA ASN A 66 -4.65 24.14 12.51
C ASN A 66 -3.21 24.39 12.06
N GLY A 67 -2.49 23.32 11.72
CA GLY A 67 -1.22 23.44 11.04
C GLY A 67 -1.37 24.11 9.66
N PRO A 68 -0.27 24.43 8.97
CA PRO A 68 -0.33 24.93 7.60
C PRO A 68 -1.08 23.94 6.69
N ASP A 69 -1.67 24.44 5.62
CA ASP A 69 -2.26 23.57 4.59
C ASP A 69 -1.14 22.66 4.03
N GLU A 70 -1.46 21.41 3.77
CA GLU A 70 -0.52 20.46 3.15
C GLU A 70 0.06 21.02 1.82
N ALA A 71 -0.73 21.85 1.13
CA ALA A 71 -0.28 22.53 -0.07
C ALA A 71 0.91 23.49 0.18
N ASP A 72 1.00 24.08 1.35
CA ASP A 72 2.02 25.07 1.72
C ASP A 72 3.27 24.44 2.34
N VAL A 73 3.20 23.15 2.72
CA VAL A 73 4.36 22.44 3.29
C VAL A 73 5.32 22.04 2.18
N SER A 74 6.61 22.31 2.33
CA SER A 74 7.63 21.93 1.34
C SER A 74 7.76 20.41 1.19
N VAL A 75 8.14 19.95 0.00
CA VAL A 75 8.41 18.52 -0.26
C VAL A 75 9.46 17.97 0.70
N GLY A 76 10.52 18.77 1.00
CA GLY A 76 11.55 18.35 1.94
C GLY A 76 11.04 18.11 3.37
N THR A 77 10.10 18.92 3.84
CA THR A 77 9.48 18.73 5.16
C THR A 77 8.58 17.49 5.19
N LEU A 78 7.82 17.26 4.14
CA LEU A 78 6.99 16.04 4.01
C LEU A 78 7.88 14.79 3.92
N ALA A 79 9.00 14.87 3.21
CA ALA A 79 9.97 13.79 3.07
C ALA A 79 10.50 13.30 4.42
N LEU A 80 10.80 14.21 5.36
CA LEU A 80 11.23 13.84 6.72
C LEU A 80 10.20 12.97 7.46
N GLY A 81 8.91 13.21 7.22
CA GLY A 81 7.84 12.36 7.76
C GLY A 81 7.82 10.97 7.11
N TRP A 82 8.05 10.91 5.80
CA TRP A 82 8.08 9.66 5.06
C TRP A 82 9.31 8.80 5.37
N ASP A 83 10.46 9.41 5.65
CA ASP A 83 11.70 8.71 6.00
C ASP A 83 11.56 7.83 7.26
N MET A 84 10.62 8.16 8.14
CA MET A 84 10.31 7.34 9.31
C MET A 84 9.77 5.94 8.94
N PHE A 85 9.31 5.75 7.71
CA PHE A 85 8.79 4.47 7.20
C PHE A 85 9.80 3.74 6.29
N ALA A 86 11.00 4.27 6.10
CA ALA A 86 12.00 3.70 5.20
C ALA A 86 12.63 2.40 5.74
N SER A 87 12.65 2.20 7.07
CA SER A 87 13.19 0.98 7.69
C SER A 87 12.09 -0.09 7.83
N SER A 88 12.34 -1.29 7.30
CA SER A 88 11.46 -2.45 7.47
C SER A 88 11.58 -3.09 8.86
N GLU A 89 12.66 -2.79 9.58
CA GLU A 89 12.91 -3.29 10.94
C GLU A 89 12.10 -2.51 11.98
N ASP A 90 11.97 -1.19 11.78
CA ASP A 90 11.30 -0.30 12.72
C ASP A 90 9.79 -0.29 12.56
N VAL A 91 9.31 -0.29 11.31
CA VAL A 91 7.87 -0.18 11.01
C VAL A 91 7.45 -1.20 9.96
N ASP A 92 6.50 -2.07 10.33
CA ASP A 92 5.91 -3.05 9.40
C ASP A 92 4.73 -2.42 8.65
N VAL A 93 4.95 -1.99 7.40
CA VAL A 93 3.93 -1.46 6.50
C VAL A 93 3.90 -2.26 5.20
N SER A 94 2.73 -2.32 4.57
CA SER A 94 2.57 -3.01 3.27
C SER A 94 1.91 -2.13 2.21
N LEU A 95 1.19 -1.08 2.60
CA LEU A 95 0.47 -0.17 1.72
C LEU A 95 0.82 1.27 2.08
N LEU A 96 1.37 2.02 1.14
CA LEU A 96 1.71 3.44 1.30
C LEU A 96 0.78 4.27 0.42
N ILE A 97 0.14 5.29 0.98
CA ILE A 97 -0.80 6.17 0.29
C ILE A 97 -0.12 7.50 0.06
N ALA A 98 0.24 7.83 -1.18
CA ALA A 98 1.00 9.04 -1.49
C ALA A 98 0.24 10.36 -1.23
N GLY A 99 -1.10 10.30 -1.08
CA GLY A 99 -1.92 11.49 -0.92
C GLY A 99 -2.10 12.28 -2.21
N LYS A 100 -2.14 13.60 -2.13
CA LYS A 100 -2.21 14.48 -3.30
C LYS A 100 -0.87 14.54 -4.02
N ALA A 101 -0.90 14.73 -5.33
CA ALA A 101 0.28 15.02 -6.12
C ALA A 101 0.97 16.29 -5.59
N LYS A 102 2.29 16.26 -5.43
CA LYS A 102 3.06 17.33 -4.82
C LYS A 102 4.46 17.43 -5.40
N GLY A 103 4.88 18.64 -5.67
CA GLY A 103 6.24 18.96 -6.11
C GLY A 103 6.70 20.35 -5.71
N ASP A 104 8.00 20.54 -5.72
CA ASP A 104 8.66 21.82 -5.54
C ASP A 104 9.75 21.94 -6.62
N PRO A 105 9.57 22.80 -7.63
CA PRO A 105 8.42 23.69 -7.85
C PRO A 105 7.11 22.91 -8.13
N VAL A 106 5.97 23.58 -7.96
CA VAL A 106 4.61 23.01 -8.15
C VAL A 106 4.43 22.32 -9.51
N SER A 107 5.17 22.73 -10.54
CA SER A 107 5.18 22.09 -11.86
C SER A 107 5.72 20.64 -11.83
N ASN A 108 6.49 20.26 -10.83
CA ASN A 108 7.02 18.90 -10.68
C ASN A 108 6.06 18.01 -9.85
N LYS A 109 4.85 17.84 -10.34
CA LYS A 109 3.72 17.17 -9.66
C LYS A 109 4.02 15.74 -9.18
N THR A 110 5.00 15.06 -9.76
CA THR A 110 5.35 13.66 -9.42
C THR A 110 6.48 13.53 -8.41
N GLN A 111 7.07 14.62 -7.95
CA GLN A 111 8.28 14.61 -7.11
C GLN A 111 8.07 13.83 -5.82
N MET A 112 7.00 14.10 -5.09
CA MET A 112 6.74 13.41 -3.81
C MET A 112 6.45 11.93 -4.01
N ALA A 113 5.67 11.56 -5.04
CA ALA A 113 5.40 10.17 -5.35
C ALA A 113 6.69 9.40 -5.73
N ASN A 114 7.56 10.01 -6.55
CA ASN A 114 8.86 9.44 -6.88
C ASN A 114 9.77 9.33 -5.66
N TYR A 115 9.75 10.32 -4.76
CA TYR A 115 10.49 10.25 -3.51
C TYR A 115 10.06 9.05 -2.65
N ILE A 116 8.76 8.85 -2.48
CA ILE A 116 8.22 7.71 -1.71
C ILE A 116 8.61 6.37 -2.37
N ILE A 117 8.56 6.30 -3.71
CA ILE A 117 8.97 5.09 -4.43
C ILE A 117 10.46 4.80 -4.22
N ASP A 118 11.32 5.80 -4.41
CA ASP A 118 12.78 5.63 -4.41
C ASP A 118 13.36 5.49 -2.99
N ASN A 119 12.94 6.36 -2.06
CA ASN A 119 13.57 6.50 -0.76
C ASN A 119 12.81 5.82 0.39
N VAL A 120 11.53 5.55 0.23
CA VAL A 120 10.77 4.82 1.24
C VAL A 120 10.60 3.37 0.82
N ALA A 121 9.83 3.11 -0.25
CA ALA A 121 9.60 1.74 -0.70
C ALA A 121 10.86 1.07 -1.25
N GLY A 122 11.73 1.83 -1.94
CA GLY A 122 12.94 1.34 -2.59
C GLY A 122 14.08 1.01 -1.63
N LEU A 123 14.19 1.71 -0.50
CA LEU A 123 15.25 1.48 0.50
C LEU A 123 14.92 0.36 1.49
N ARG A 124 13.66 -0.03 1.60
CA ARG A 124 13.26 -1.15 2.48
C ARG A 124 13.88 -2.47 1.98
N ASN A 125 14.46 -3.22 2.89
CA ASN A 125 15.05 -4.53 2.59
C ASN A 125 14.48 -5.61 3.52
N PRO A 126 13.68 -6.56 3.00
CA PRO A 126 13.18 -6.62 1.61
C PRO A 126 12.20 -5.50 1.26
N GLN A 127 12.04 -5.21 -0.04
CA GLN A 127 11.01 -4.27 -0.52
C GLN A 127 9.62 -4.89 -0.30
N ASP A 128 8.92 -4.42 0.71
CA ASP A 128 7.76 -5.10 1.29
C ASP A 128 6.46 -4.27 1.26
N CYS A 129 6.45 -3.16 0.53
CA CYS A 129 5.29 -2.29 0.44
C CYS A 129 5.01 -1.81 -0.99
N VAL A 130 3.75 -1.39 -1.22
CA VAL A 130 3.28 -0.83 -2.50
C VAL A 130 2.81 0.59 -2.27
N VAL A 131 3.18 1.50 -3.18
CA VAL A 131 2.82 2.92 -3.17
C VAL A 131 1.61 3.14 -4.06
N PHE A 132 0.53 3.69 -3.50
CA PHE A 132 -0.69 4.08 -4.21
C PHE A 132 -0.68 5.56 -4.53
N ILE A 133 -0.87 5.89 -5.81
CA ILE A 133 -0.68 7.22 -6.36
C ILE A 133 -1.93 7.61 -7.14
N SER A 134 -2.34 8.87 -7.04
CA SER A 134 -3.34 9.49 -7.90
C SER A 134 -2.70 10.59 -8.74
N PRO A 135 -3.23 10.90 -9.93
CA PRO A 135 -2.78 12.05 -10.72
C PRO A 135 -3.04 13.36 -9.99
N ASP A 136 -2.54 14.46 -10.53
CA ASP A 136 -2.78 15.77 -9.94
C ASP A 136 -4.25 16.20 -10.04
N TYR A 137 -4.68 17.02 -9.07
CA TYR A 137 -6.04 17.54 -8.99
C TYR A 137 -6.41 18.35 -10.23
N ASP A 138 -5.50 19.24 -10.65
CA ASP A 138 -5.75 20.12 -11.80
C ASP A 138 -5.88 19.35 -13.11
N ASP A 139 -5.15 18.25 -13.25
CA ASP A 139 -5.17 17.39 -14.44
C ASP A 139 -6.53 16.70 -14.67
N VAL A 140 -7.29 16.42 -13.60
CA VAL A 140 -8.51 15.59 -13.70
C VAL A 140 -9.79 16.30 -13.23
N VAL A 141 -9.70 17.41 -12.49
CA VAL A 141 -10.86 18.16 -12.00
C VAL A 141 -11.04 19.46 -12.75
N ASN A 142 -9.94 20.20 -12.99
CA ASN A 142 -9.99 21.54 -13.57
C ASN A 142 -9.78 21.55 -15.09
N ASN A 143 -9.00 20.60 -15.65
CA ASN A 143 -8.69 20.53 -17.09
C ASN A 143 -9.63 19.56 -17.82
N LYS A 144 -10.86 20.00 -18.12
CA LYS A 144 -11.87 19.18 -18.77
C LYS A 144 -11.55 18.92 -20.25
N SER A 145 -11.78 17.66 -20.65
CA SER A 145 -11.58 17.11 -22.00
C SER A 145 -10.13 16.74 -22.36
N GLU A 146 -9.17 17.03 -21.49
CA GLU A 146 -7.75 16.66 -21.66
C GLU A 146 -7.28 15.66 -20.60
N GLU A 147 -8.17 15.23 -19.70
CA GLU A 147 -7.85 14.38 -18.53
C GLU A 147 -7.04 13.14 -18.93
N ILE A 148 -7.37 12.53 -20.07
CA ILE A 148 -6.70 11.33 -20.55
C ILE A 148 -5.21 11.56 -20.88
N TYR A 149 -4.88 12.69 -21.49
CA TYR A 149 -3.51 13.00 -21.87
C TYR A 149 -2.71 13.48 -20.68
N ASP A 150 -3.30 14.29 -19.81
CA ASP A 150 -2.66 14.80 -18.61
C ASP A 150 -2.32 13.67 -17.63
N VAL A 151 -3.23 12.71 -17.45
CA VAL A 151 -2.98 11.53 -16.60
C VAL A 151 -1.87 10.64 -17.17
N VAL A 152 -1.79 10.49 -18.48
CA VAL A 152 -0.70 9.73 -19.12
C VAL A 152 0.61 10.50 -19.06
N ASP A 153 0.61 11.81 -19.20
CA ASP A 153 1.81 12.63 -19.01
C ASP A 153 2.31 12.55 -17.55
N PHE A 154 1.41 12.67 -16.59
CA PHE A 154 1.73 12.42 -15.17
C PHE A 154 2.36 11.04 -14.98
N ARG A 155 1.77 9.99 -15.60
CA ARG A 155 2.30 8.63 -15.55
C ARG A 155 3.72 8.52 -16.12
N ASN A 156 4.01 9.22 -17.21
CA ASN A 156 5.32 9.17 -17.88
C ASN A 156 6.43 9.77 -17.03
N ASN A 157 6.10 10.71 -16.15
CA ASN A 157 7.01 11.34 -15.20
C ASN A 157 7.19 10.53 -13.89
N LEU A 158 6.42 9.44 -13.68
CA LEU A 158 6.60 8.54 -12.56
C LEU A 158 7.67 7.47 -12.83
N ARG A 159 8.29 6.99 -11.76
CA ARG A 159 9.22 5.86 -11.82
C ARG A 159 8.56 4.59 -12.37
N VAL A 160 9.31 3.86 -13.17
CA VAL A 160 8.90 2.55 -13.68
C VAL A 160 9.23 1.49 -12.63
N THR A 161 8.23 1.03 -11.91
CA THR A 161 8.39 0.06 -10.82
C THR A 161 7.18 -0.85 -10.68
N SER A 162 7.36 -2.06 -10.17
CA SER A 162 6.26 -2.94 -9.80
C SER A 162 5.69 -2.65 -8.40
N TYR A 163 6.33 -1.78 -7.64
CA TYR A 163 5.91 -1.38 -6.29
C TYR A 163 5.04 -0.11 -6.27
N GLY A 164 4.61 0.37 -7.43
CA GLY A 164 3.73 1.51 -7.56
C GLY A 164 2.43 1.14 -8.26
N PHE A 165 1.34 1.81 -7.88
CA PHE A 165 0.00 1.65 -8.45
C PHE A 165 -0.61 3.03 -8.67
N LEU A 166 -1.02 3.33 -9.91
CA LEU A 166 -1.63 4.61 -10.29
C LEU A 166 -3.09 4.39 -10.67
N ASP A 167 -3.97 5.15 -10.05
CA ASP A 167 -5.38 5.26 -10.42
C ASP A 167 -5.63 6.41 -11.43
N SER A 168 -6.90 6.62 -11.81
CA SER A 168 -7.27 7.59 -12.86
C SER A 168 -7.81 8.92 -12.33
N GLY A 169 -7.83 9.20 -11.01
CA GLY A 169 -8.28 10.51 -10.61
C GLY A 169 -8.85 10.67 -9.20
N TYR A 170 -9.95 11.42 -9.10
CA TYR A 170 -10.54 11.88 -7.85
C TYR A 170 -12.00 11.49 -7.73
N LYS A 171 -12.45 11.31 -6.49
CA LYS A 171 -13.88 11.19 -6.14
C LYS A 171 -14.37 12.43 -5.41
N TYR A 172 -15.63 12.79 -5.64
CA TYR A 172 -16.35 13.79 -4.86
C TYR A 172 -17.15 13.09 -3.79
N MET A 173 -16.89 13.41 -2.53
CA MET A 173 -17.54 12.77 -1.38
C MET A 173 -17.92 13.78 -0.32
N TYR A 174 -18.86 13.40 0.53
CA TYR A 174 -19.27 14.18 1.69
C TYR A 174 -18.34 13.94 2.89
N ASP A 175 -17.76 15.03 3.38
CA ASP A 175 -17.00 15.09 4.63
C ASP A 175 -17.96 15.40 5.79
N LYS A 176 -18.35 14.36 6.51
CA LYS A 176 -19.32 14.46 7.61
C LYS A 176 -18.81 15.25 8.83
N TYR A 177 -17.51 15.46 8.96
CA TYR A 177 -16.91 16.16 10.09
C TYR A 177 -16.97 17.68 9.91
N ASN A 178 -16.84 18.14 8.67
CA ASN A 178 -16.86 19.56 8.33
C ASN A 178 -18.16 19.98 7.61
N ASP A 179 -19.09 19.04 7.39
CA ASP A 179 -20.36 19.27 6.68
C ASP A 179 -20.17 19.91 5.30
N VAL A 180 -19.19 19.41 4.54
CA VAL A 180 -18.87 19.90 3.19
C VAL A 180 -18.56 18.74 2.24
N ASN A 181 -18.80 18.96 0.96
CA ASN A 181 -18.36 18.02 -0.07
C ASN A 181 -16.95 18.39 -0.54
N ARG A 182 -16.10 17.38 -0.68
CA ARG A 182 -14.69 17.55 -1.09
C ARG A 182 -14.30 16.60 -2.22
N TRP A 183 -13.37 17.06 -3.02
CA TRP A 183 -12.62 16.19 -3.94
C TRP A 183 -11.47 15.51 -3.19
N ILE A 184 -11.40 14.20 -3.28
CA ILE A 184 -10.38 13.38 -2.61
C ILE A 184 -9.72 12.45 -3.63
N PRO A 185 -8.38 12.32 -3.62
CA PRO A 185 -7.68 11.40 -4.51
C PRO A 185 -8.08 9.95 -4.22
N LEU A 186 -8.13 9.12 -5.24
CA LEU A 186 -8.59 7.73 -5.15
C LEU A 186 -7.55 6.76 -4.56
N ASN A 187 -6.29 7.17 -4.41
CA ASN A 187 -5.22 6.29 -3.92
C ASN A 187 -5.52 5.67 -2.56
N GLY A 188 -6.17 6.42 -1.65
CA GLY A 188 -6.63 5.88 -0.38
C GLY A 188 -7.69 4.79 -0.54
N ASP A 189 -8.61 4.95 -1.50
CA ASP A 189 -9.59 3.92 -1.83
C ASP A 189 -8.92 2.68 -2.42
N MET A 190 -7.91 2.85 -3.29
CA MET A 190 -7.17 1.73 -3.89
C MET A 190 -6.46 0.89 -2.82
N ALA A 191 -5.79 1.54 -1.89
CA ALA A 191 -5.20 0.87 -0.73
C ALA A 191 -6.27 0.19 0.13
N GLY A 192 -7.41 0.85 0.36
CA GLY A 192 -8.56 0.30 1.08
C GLY A 192 -9.19 -0.91 0.38
N LEU A 193 -9.25 -0.94 -0.97
CA LEU A 193 -9.69 -2.11 -1.73
C LEU A 193 -8.73 -3.29 -1.55
N CYS A 194 -7.42 -3.04 -1.53
CA CYS A 194 -6.42 -4.05 -1.24
C CYS A 194 -6.59 -4.61 0.17
N ALA A 195 -6.68 -3.75 1.19
CA ALA A 195 -6.89 -4.17 2.58
C ALA A 195 -8.20 -4.95 2.77
N ARG A 196 -9.28 -4.53 2.11
CA ARG A 196 -10.55 -5.28 2.12
C ARG A 196 -10.41 -6.64 1.45
N THR A 197 -9.66 -6.72 0.35
CA THR A 197 -9.41 -7.98 -0.35
C THR A 197 -8.61 -8.94 0.53
N ASP A 198 -7.65 -8.45 1.32
CA ASP A 198 -6.89 -9.25 2.28
C ASP A 198 -7.79 -9.83 3.38
N TYR A 199 -8.74 -9.02 3.84
CA TYR A 199 -9.67 -9.45 4.89
C TYR A 199 -10.70 -10.46 4.40
N THR A 200 -11.21 -10.31 3.16
CA THR A 200 -12.30 -11.16 2.63
C THR A 200 -11.82 -12.37 1.85
N ASN A 201 -10.63 -12.29 1.30
CA ASN A 201 -10.01 -13.32 0.47
C ASN A 201 -8.55 -13.49 0.90
N ASP A 202 -7.63 -13.08 0.05
CA ASP A 202 -6.19 -13.14 0.28
C ASP A 202 -5.46 -12.04 -0.53
N PRO A 203 -4.23 -11.66 -0.16
CA PRO A 203 -3.45 -10.62 -0.84
C PRO A 203 -3.18 -10.86 -2.34
N TRP A 204 -3.21 -12.11 -2.79
CA TRP A 204 -2.99 -12.48 -4.19
C TRP A 204 -4.25 -12.43 -5.07
N TRP A 205 -5.38 -12.05 -4.52
CA TRP A 205 -6.56 -11.77 -5.32
C TRP A 205 -6.49 -10.35 -5.88
N SER A 206 -6.94 -10.19 -7.15
CA SER A 206 -7.04 -8.85 -7.74
C SER A 206 -8.07 -8.01 -6.99
N PRO A 207 -7.74 -6.76 -6.58
CA PRO A 207 -8.69 -5.86 -5.93
C PRO A 207 -9.68 -5.24 -6.91
N ALA A 208 -9.52 -5.46 -8.21
CA ALA A 208 -10.35 -4.89 -9.25
C ALA A 208 -11.63 -5.69 -9.54
N GLY A 209 -12.53 -5.10 -10.31
CA GLY A 209 -13.78 -5.71 -10.79
C GLY A 209 -14.95 -5.54 -9.84
N LEU A 210 -16.13 -5.95 -10.28
CA LEU A 210 -17.40 -5.75 -9.57
C LEU A 210 -17.46 -6.47 -8.21
N ASN A 211 -16.77 -7.61 -8.08
CA ASN A 211 -16.84 -8.39 -6.86
C ASN A 211 -16.08 -7.75 -5.69
N ARG A 212 -14.96 -7.08 -5.93
CA ARG A 212 -14.05 -6.54 -4.91
C ARG A 212 -13.72 -5.07 -5.09
N GLY A 213 -13.76 -4.57 -6.33
CA GLY A 213 -13.32 -3.22 -6.70
C GLY A 213 -14.35 -2.10 -6.49
N ILE A 214 -15.51 -2.36 -5.87
CA ILE A 214 -16.54 -1.33 -5.65
C ILE A 214 -16.03 -0.31 -4.63
N ILE A 215 -16.04 0.97 -5.05
CA ILE A 215 -15.67 2.11 -4.23
C ILE A 215 -16.91 2.63 -3.50
N LYS A 216 -16.77 2.84 -2.19
CA LYS A 216 -17.85 3.32 -1.34
C LYS A 216 -17.72 4.81 -1.08
N ASN A 217 -18.78 5.41 -0.55
CA ASN A 217 -18.83 6.80 -0.14
C ASN A 217 -18.34 7.75 -1.25
N VAL A 218 -18.98 7.67 -2.41
CA VAL A 218 -18.69 8.47 -3.59
C VAL A 218 -19.97 9.01 -4.18
N ILE A 219 -20.03 10.34 -4.40
CA ILE A 219 -21.15 11.02 -5.05
C ILE A 219 -20.96 10.99 -6.55
N ARG A 220 -19.74 11.31 -7.00
CA ARG A 220 -19.35 11.26 -8.42
C ARG A 220 -17.84 11.19 -8.56
N LEU A 221 -17.37 10.74 -9.72
CA LEU A 221 -15.97 10.83 -10.13
C LEU A 221 -15.66 12.20 -10.74
N SER A 222 -14.38 12.58 -10.77
CA SER A 222 -13.90 13.79 -11.49
C SER A 222 -14.21 13.67 -12.99
N TRP A 223 -14.01 12.50 -13.54
CA TRP A 223 -14.34 12.13 -14.91
C TRP A 223 -14.62 10.62 -15.00
N ASN A 224 -15.23 10.19 -16.10
CA ASN A 224 -15.56 8.79 -16.34
C ASN A 224 -15.06 8.39 -17.72
N PRO A 225 -13.90 7.70 -17.84
CA PRO A 225 -13.31 7.38 -19.11
C PRO A 225 -14.20 6.43 -19.94
N ARG A 226 -14.35 6.72 -21.24
CA ARG A 226 -15.04 5.87 -22.20
C ARG A 226 -14.20 4.65 -22.56
N GLN A 227 -14.76 3.71 -23.31
CA GLN A 227 -14.06 2.44 -23.58
C GLN A 227 -12.69 2.64 -24.23
N ALA A 228 -12.60 3.44 -25.31
CA ALA A 228 -11.32 3.71 -25.97
C ALA A 228 -10.31 4.41 -25.04
N GLU A 229 -10.79 5.32 -24.19
CA GLU A 229 -9.98 6.02 -23.21
C GLU A 229 -9.47 5.08 -22.11
N ARG A 230 -10.33 4.14 -21.66
CA ARG A 230 -9.93 3.10 -20.71
C ARG A 230 -8.85 2.19 -21.26
N ASP A 231 -8.99 1.78 -22.51
CA ASP A 231 -8.01 0.93 -23.19
C ASP A 231 -6.66 1.66 -23.35
N PHE A 232 -6.71 2.95 -23.67
CA PHE A 232 -5.51 3.79 -23.75
C PHE A 232 -4.83 3.97 -22.36
N LEU A 233 -5.59 4.30 -21.32
CA LEU A 233 -5.08 4.41 -19.95
C LEU A 233 -4.46 3.08 -19.49
N TYR A 234 -5.18 2.00 -19.72
CA TYR A 234 -4.73 0.68 -19.31
C TYR A 234 -3.45 0.25 -20.06
N THR A 235 -3.31 0.61 -21.33
CA THR A 235 -2.08 0.36 -22.09
C THR A 235 -0.89 1.12 -21.47
N ASN A 236 -1.13 2.32 -20.96
CA ASN A 236 -0.12 3.15 -20.30
C ASN A 236 0.05 2.88 -18.80
N ASN A 237 -0.44 1.74 -18.30
CA ASN A 237 -0.33 1.32 -16.90
C ASN A 237 -1.02 2.26 -15.89
N VAL A 238 -2.10 2.88 -16.30
CA VAL A 238 -3.03 3.60 -15.43
C VAL A 238 -4.25 2.71 -15.21
N ASN A 239 -4.74 2.63 -13.99
CA ASN A 239 -5.89 1.79 -13.63
C ASN A 239 -7.17 2.64 -13.61
N PRO A 240 -8.03 2.55 -14.62
CA PRO A 240 -9.22 3.36 -14.69
C PRO A 240 -10.22 2.99 -13.59
N VAL A 241 -10.76 3.99 -12.93
CA VAL A 241 -11.93 3.90 -12.08
C VAL A 241 -13.12 4.39 -12.87
N ILE A 242 -14.15 3.58 -12.96
CA ILE A 242 -15.29 3.82 -13.84
C ILE A 242 -16.61 3.77 -13.09
N SER A 243 -17.57 4.52 -13.63
CA SER A 243 -18.97 4.46 -13.23
C SER A 243 -19.79 3.83 -14.35
N THR A 244 -20.47 2.73 -14.05
CA THR A 244 -21.38 2.08 -15.01
C THR A 244 -22.79 2.04 -14.46
N GLN A 245 -23.76 2.24 -15.36
CA GLN A 245 -25.16 2.22 -14.98
C GLN A 245 -25.55 0.84 -14.40
N GLY A 246 -26.15 0.87 -13.22
CA GLY A 246 -26.58 -0.36 -12.53
C GLY A 246 -25.52 -1.02 -11.65
N ASN A 247 -24.23 -0.80 -11.87
CA ASN A 247 -23.14 -1.46 -11.12
C ASN A 247 -22.38 -0.54 -10.17
N GLY A 248 -22.65 0.78 -10.23
CA GLY A 248 -21.96 1.75 -9.40
C GLY A 248 -20.54 2.11 -9.88
N ILE A 249 -19.70 2.54 -8.95
CA ILE A 249 -18.33 2.98 -9.22
C ILE A 249 -17.35 1.91 -8.75
N TYR A 250 -16.44 1.51 -9.62
CA TYR A 250 -15.49 0.45 -9.32
C TYR A 250 -14.16 0.60 -10.06
N LEU A 251 -13.12 -0.02 -9.51
CA LEU A 251 -11.80 -0.13 -10.10
C LEU A 251 -11.81 -1.14 -11.26
N ASN A 252 -11.39 -0.71 -12.44
CA ASN A 252 -11.33 -1.53 -13.66
C ASN A 252 -9.90 -1.71 -14.17
N GLY A 253 -8.97 -2.03 -13.29
CA GLY A 253 -7.58 -2.30 -13.64
C GLY A 253 -6.78 -2.78 -12.44
N ASP A 254 -5.73 -3.55 -12.71
CA ASP A 254 -4.87 -4.15 -11.68
C ASP A 254 -3.37 -4.12 -12.05
N LYS A 255 -2.98 -3.17 -12.92
CA LYS A 255 -1.60 -3.00 -13.34
C LYS A 255 -0.76 -2.21 -12.34
N THR A 256 0.50 -2.60 -12.21
CA THR A 256 1.53 -1.80 -11.55
C THR A 256 2.15 -0.79 -12.52
N LEU A 257 3.02 0.10 -12.04
CA LEU A 257 3.76 1.04 -12.87
C LEU A 257 4.86 0.38 -13.73
N LEU A 258 5.01 -0.94 -13.69
CA LEU A 258 5.99 -1.65 -14.48
C LEU A 258 5.56 -1.75 -15.94
N THR A 259 6.32 -1.13 -16.85
CA THR A 259 6.04 -1.15 -18.30
C THR A 259 6.54 -2.41 -18.99
N LYS A 260 7.57 -3.05 -18.43
CA LYS A 260 8.14 -4.29 -18.97
C LYS A 260 7.13 -5.44 -18.82
N SER A 261 6.98 -6.25 -19.86
CA SER A 261 6.17 -7.47 -19.80
C SER A 261 6.74 -8.45 -18.79
N SER A 262 6.06 -8.59 -17.66
CA SER A 262 6.45 -9.46 -16.54
C SER A 262 5.20 -9.88 -15.77
N ALA A 263 5.29 -10.93 -14.98
CA ALA A 263 4.24 -11.30 -14.04
C ALA A 263 3.99 -10.17 -13.00
N PHE A 264 5.03 -9.42 -12.64
CA PHE A 264 4.98 -8.31 -11.69
C PHE A 264 4.33 -7.03 -12.22
N ASN A 265 3.88 -7.01 -13.47
CA ASN A 265 3.06 -5.90 -13.96
C ASN A 265 1.61 -5.95 -13.44
N ARG A 266 1.30 -6.90 -12.57
CA ARG A 266 0.01 -7.06 -11.89
C ARG A 266 0.16 -6.87 -10.39
N ILE A 267 -0.73 -6.08 -9.79
CA ILE A 267 -0.67 -5.77 -8.35
C ILE A 267 -0.88 -7.01 -7.48
N ASN A 268 -1.76 -7.92 -7.88
CA ASN A 268 -2.03 -9.16 -7.16
C ASN A 268 -0.80 -10.06 -7.10
N VAL A 269 -0.03 -10.17 -8.19
CA VAL A 269 1.22 -10.95 -8.22
C VAL A 269 2.30 -10.28 -7.37
N ARG A 270 2.45 -8.94 -7.47
CA ARG A 270 3.42 -8.22 -6.63
C ARG A 270 3.11 -8.40 -5.15
N ARG A 271 1.85 -8.28 -4.76
CA ARG A 271 1.41 -8.46 -3.38
C ARG A 271 1.57 -9.91 -2.89
N LEU A 272 1.32 -10.91 -3.76
CA LEU A 272 1.64 -12.30 -3.47
C LEU A 272 3.11 -12.45 -3.06
N PHE A 273 4.04 -11.94 -3.87
CA PHE A 273 5.47 -12.06 -3.60
C PHE A 273 5.88 -11.32 -2.32
N ILE A 274 5.35 -10.10 -2.08
CA ILE A 274 5.61 -9.37 -0.83
C ILE A 274 5.24 -10.21 0.40
N VAL A 275 4.07 -10.84 0.39
CA VAL A 275 3.61 -11.67 1.52
C VAL A 275 4.47 -12.91 1.68
N LEU A 276 4.81 -13.59 0.57
CA LEU A 276 5.67 -14.77 0.61
C LEU A 276 7.09 -14.42 1.09
N GLU A 277 7.69 -13.36 0.55
CA GLU A 277 9.01 -12.88 0.92
C GLU A 277 9.08 -12.51 2.41
N LYS A 278 8.11 -11.75 2.91
CA LYS A 278 8.02 -11.39 4.35
C LYS A 278 7.92 -12.62 5.25
N ALA A 279 7.03 -13.56 4.92
CA ALA A 279 6.79 -14.73 5.74
C ALA A 279 8.01 -15.65 5.77
N ILE A 280 8.61 -15.91 4.60
CA ILE A 280 9.77 -16.80 4.47
C ILE A 280 11.02 -16.15 5.08
N ALA A 281 11.23 -14.83 4.88
CA ALA A 281 12.34 -14.12 5.50
C ALA A 281 12.28 -14.21 7.04
N LYS A 282 11.12 -13.94 7.65
CA LYS A 282 10.94 -14.11 9.11
C LYS A 282 11.22 -15.53 9.58
N ALA A 283 10.76 -16.53 8.83
CA ALA A 283 11.00 -17.93 9.16
C ALA A 283 12.47 -18.33 8.98
N SER A 284 13.18 -17.73 8.02
CA SER A 284 14.60 -18.00 7.75
C SER A 284 15.54 -17.52 8.88
N TYR A 285 15.11 -16.56 9.72
CA TYR A 285 15.91 -16.12 10.86
C TYR A 285 16.23 -17.24 11.86
N PHE A 286 15.36 -18.26 11.95
CA PHE A 286 15.63 -19.43 12.79
C PHE A 286 16.74 -20.33 12.28
N SER A 287 17.17 -20.15 11.03
CA SER A 287 18.32 -20.88 10.44
C SER A 287 19.64 -20.11 10.54
N LEU A 288 19.63 -18.88 11.07
CA LEU A 288 20.84 -18.09 11.29
C LEU A 288 21.68 -18.75 12.39
N PHE A 289 23.00 -18.78 12.17
CA PHE A 289 23.99 -19.38 13.06
C PHE A 289 23.91 -20.91 13.22
N GLU A 290 23.01 -21.59 12.49
CA GLU A 290 22.99 -23.04 12.39
C GLU A 290 24.03 -23.52 11.37
N PHE A 291 24.40 -24.83 11.44
CA PHE A 291 25.34 -25.41 10.49
C PHE A 291 24.70 -25.55 9.10
N ASN A 292 25.45 -25.24 8.05
CA ASN A 292 25.01 -25.48 6.67
C ASN A 292 25.26 -26.93 6.26
N ASP A 293 24.46 -27.83 6.79
CA ASP A 293 24.47 -29.28 6.53
C ASP A 293 23.17 -29.74 5.84
N ASP A 294 23.12 -31.01 5.47
CA ASP A 294 21.95 -31.58 4.80
C ASP A 294 20.70 -31.57 5.69
N PHE A 295 20.89 -31.62 7.01
CA PHE A 295 19.78 -31.58 7.97
C PHE A 295 19.12 -30.19 7.99
N THR A 296 19.91 -29.14 8.13
CA THR A 296 19.40 -27.75 8.15
C THR A 296 18.74 -27.39 6.80
N ARG A 297 19.35 -27.81 5.69
CA ARG A 297 18.75 -27.62 4.35
C ARG A 297 17.42 -28.36 4.20
N ALA A 298 17.31 -29.57 4.69
CA ALA A 298 16.06 -30.34 4.71
C ALA A 298 15.01 -29.70 5.62
N GLN A 299 15.42 -29.21 6.79
CA GLN A 299 14.54 -28.49 7.72
C GLN A 299 13.94 -27.25 7.08
N PHE A 300 14.75 -26.43 6.39
CA PHE A 300 14.27 -25.26 5.64
C PHE A 300 13.24 -25.66 4.58
N ARG A 301 13.53 -26.68 3.74
CA ARG A 301 12.57 -27.17 2.74
C ARG A 301 11.27 -27.65 3.37
N ASN A 302 11.37 -28.37 4.48
CA ASN A 302 10.19 -28.88 5.20
C ASN A 302 9.36 -27.78 5.87
N MET A 303 9.96 -26.63 6.17
CA MET A 303 9.26 -25.46 6.69
C MET A 303 8.56 -24.68 5.56
N VAL A 304 9.24 -24.43 4.45
CA VAL A 304 8.70 -23.60 3.35
C VAL A 304 7.67 -24.34 2.49
N THR A 305 7.90 -25.62 2.20
CA THR A 305 7.04 -26.41 1.29
C THR A 305 5.57 -26.48 1.73
N PRO A 306 5.21 -26.76 3.01
CA PRO A 306 3.81 -26.79 3.45
C PRO A 306 3.14 -25.43 3.30
N TYR A 307 3.86 -24.34 3.61
CA TYR A 307 3.35 -22.97 3.46
C TYR A 307 3.00 -22.66 1.99
N LEU A 308 3.90 -22.96 1.05
CA LEU A 308 3.63 -22.77 -0.38
C LEU A 308 2.49 -23.67 -0.89
N ARG A 309 2.34 -24.89 -0.34
CA ARG A 309 1.19 -25.75 -0.65
C ARG A 309 -0.14 -25.16 -0.16
N ASP A 310 -0.16 -24.54 1.00
CA ASP A 310 -1.36 -23.86 1.50
C ASP A 310 -1.72 -22.70 0.55
N VAL A 311 -0.76 -21.88 0.17
CA VAL A 311 -0.97 -20.78 -0.80
C VAL A 311 -1.42 -21.32 -2.17
N GLN A 312 -0.92 -22.47 -2.60
CA GLN A 312 -1.37 -23.17 -3.81
C GLN A 312 -2.83 -23.63 -3.67
N GLY A 313 -3.18 -24.25 -2.55
CA GLY A 313 -4.55 -24.67 -2.26
C GLY A 313 -5.54 -23.51 -2.22
N ARG A 314 -5.07 -22.33 -1.79
CA ARG A 314 -5.81 -21.07 -1.76
C ARG A 314 -5.72 -20.29 -3.08
N ARG A 315 -5.27 -20.91 -4.17
CA ARG A 315 -5.24 -20.38 -5.55
C ARG A 315 -4.28 -19.21 -5.77
N GLY A 316 -3.28 -19.00 -4.89
CA GLY A 316 -2.27 -17.94 -5.06
C GLY A 316 -1.22 -18.29 -6.11
N ILE A 317 -0.83 -19.55 -6.16
CA ILE A 317 0.18 -20.08 -7.09
C ILE A 317 -0.35 -21.32 -7.80
N THR A 318 0.11 -21.53 -9.03
CA THR A 318 -0.26 -22.73 -9.81
C THR A 318 0.73 -23.86 -9.59
N ASP A 319 2.01 -23.53 -9.41
CA ASP A 319 3.09 -24.48 -9.22
C ASP A 319 4.26 -23.82 -8.50
N PHE A 320 5.07 -24.59 -7.77
CA PHE A 320 6.25 -24.10 -7.09
C PHE A 320 7.32 -25.18 -6.94
N GLN A 321 8.56 -24.76 -6.78
CA GLN A 321 9.69 -25.64 -6.47
C GLN A 321 10.60 -24.95 -5.46
N VAL A 322 11.01 -25.67 -4.43
CA VAL A 322 11.98 -25.23 -3.43
C VAL A 322 13.25 -26.06 -3.61
N VAL A 323 14.35 -25.39 -3.89
CA VAL A 323 15.68 -25.99 -4.03
C VAL A 323 16.55 -25.43 -2.91
N CYS A 324 17.00 -26.30 -2.03
CA CYS A 324 17.94 -25.99 -0.96
C CYS A 324 18.70 -27.29 -0.63
N ASP A 325 19.68 -27.61 -1.45
CA ASP A 325 20.47 -28.84 -1.36
C ASP A 325 21.92 -28.59 -1.79
N ALA A 326 22.68 -29.63 -2.05
CA ALA A 326 24.08 -29.52 -2.45
C ALA A 326 24.28 -28.89 -3.84
N THR A 327 23.22 -28.77 -4.66
CA THR A 327 23.33 -28.17 -6.00
C THR A 327 23.44 -26.64 -5.94
N ASN A 328 22.74 -26.01 -4.99
CA ASN A 328 22.81 -24.57 -4.77
C ASN A 328 23.58 -24.15 -3.51
N ASN A 329 24.00 -25.11 -2.66
CA ASN A 329 24.93 -24.87 -1.56
C ASN A 329 26.24 -25.66 -1.84
N THR A 330 27.02 -25.12 -2.75
CA THR A 330 28.33 -25.69 -3.11
C THR A 330 29.34 -25.51 -1.98
N PRO A 331 30.46 -26.28 -1.96
CA PRO A 331 31.52 -26.09 -0.95
C PRO A 331 31.98 -24.62 -0.83
N GLN A 332 32.08 -23.89 -1.93
CA GLN A 332 32.49 -22.46 -1.92
C GLN A 332 31.47 -21.56 -1.18
N ILE A 333 30.19 -21.87 -1.33
CA ILE A 333 29.10 -21.12 -0.62
C ILE A 333 29.15 -21.44 0.87
N ILE A 334 29.35 -22.72 1.21
CA ILE A 334 29.50 -23.17 2.61
C ILE A 334 30.71 -22.53 3.26
N ASP A 335 31.86 -22.54 2.58
CA ASP A 335 33.11 -21.92 3.05
C ASP A 335 33.00 -20.41 3.21
N SER A 336 32.06 -19.75 2.47
CA SER A 336 31.73 -18.34 2.60
C SER A 336 30.72 -18.05 3.74
N ASN A 337 30.35 -19.05 4.53
CA ASN A 337 29.31 -18.97 5.58
C ASN A 337 27.94 -18.49 5.03
N GLN A 338 27.60 -18.88 3.80
CA GLN A 338 26.35 -18.54 3.17
C GLN A 338 25.43 -19.75 3.08
N PHE A 339 24.14 -19.50 3.16
CA PHE A 339 23.07 -20.47 2.99
C PHE A 339 22.14 -19.99 1.88
N VAL A 340 21.92 -20.81 0.86
CA VAL A 340 21.12 -20.44 -0.32
C VAL A 340 19.91 -21.36 -0.45
N GLY A 341 18.73 -20.74 -0.49
CA GLY A 341 17.48 -21.41 -0.79
C GLY A 341 16.79 -20.74 -1.97
N ASP A 342 16.62 -21.46 -3.08
CA ASP A 342 15.94 -20.98 -4.27
C ASP A 342 14.48 -21.40 -4.27
N ILE A 343 13.57 -20.43 -4.44
CA ILE A 343 12.14 -20.67 -4.46
C ILE A 343 11.58 -20.21 -5.80
N TYR A 344 11.20 -21.17 -6.63
CA TYR A 344 10.59 -20.92 -7.94
C TYR A 344 9.07 -20.96 -7.80
N ILE A 345 8.39 -19.92 -8.29
CA ILE A 345 6.95 -19.76 -8.16
C ILE A 345 6.32 -19.42 -9.50
N LYS A 346 5.25 -20.15 -9.85
CA LYS A 346 4.33 -19.80 -10.94
C LYS A 346 3.08 -19.18 -10.37
N PRO A 347 2.92 -17.83 -10.40
CA PRO A 347 1.76 -17.16 -9.82
C PRO A 347 0.49 -17.45 -10.63
N ALA A 348 -0.65 -17.48 -9.97
CA ALA A 348 -1.94 -17.47 -10.63
C ALA A 348 -2.19 -16.08 -11.27
N ARG A 349 -2.78 -16.07 -12.47
CA ARG A 349 -3.06 -14.84 -13.21
C ARG A 349 -4.54 -14.49 -13.16
N SER A 350 -4.84 -13.20 -13.00
CA SER A 350 -6.19 -12.67 -13.13
C SER A 350 -6.66 -12.65 -14.60
N ILE A 351 -7.96 -12.79 -14.82
CA ILE A 351 -8.59 -12.64 -16.13
C ILE A 351 -8.85 -11.15 -16.35
N ASN A 352 -8.27 -10.57 -17.40
CA ASN A 352 -8.45 -9.16 -17.74
C ASN A 352 -9.29 -8.96 -19.01
N PHE A 353 -9.33 -9.96 -19.90
CA PHE A 353 -10.09 -9.90 -21.14
C PHE A 353 -10.96 -11.15 -21.28
N ILE A 354 -12.21 -10.95 -21.67
CA ILE A 354 -13.16 -12.03 -21.94
C ILE A 354 -13.61 -11.87 -23.37
N THR A 355 -13.31 -12.86 -24.22
CA THR A 355 -13.81 -12.95 -25.57
C THR A 355 -14.97 -13.94 -25.61
N LEU A 356 -16.13 -13.48 -26.04
CA LEU A 356 -17.32 -14.31 -26.18
C LEU A 356 -17.60 -14.49 -27.67
N ASN A 357 -17.54 -15.72 -28.14
CA ASN A 357 -17.86 -16.05 -29.52
C ASN A 357 -19.28 -16.66 -29.59
N PHE A 358 -20.20 -15.95 -30.22
CA PHE A 358 -21.54 -16.44 -30.48
C PHE A 358 -21.61 -16.92 -31.91
N VAL A 359 -21.90 -18.20 -32.11
CA VAL A 359 -22.07 -18.80 -33.45
C VAL A 359 -23.51 -19.20 -33.64
N ALA A 360 -24.19 -18.57 -34.59
CA ALA A 360 -25.52 -18.98 -34.99
C ALA A 360 -25.42 -20.20 -35.93
N VAL A 361 -26.07 -21.28 -35.55
CA VAL A 361 -26.06 -22.55 -36.29
C VAL A 361 -27.44 -22.81 -36.90
N GLY A 362 -27.47 -23.23 -38.17
CA GLY A 362 -28.70 -23.62 -38.82
C GLY A 362 -29.33 -24.88 -38.21
N THR A 363 -30.65 -25.00 -38.32
CA THR A 363 -31.46 -26.04 -37.65
C THR A 363 -31.11 -27.50 -38.02
N GLY A 364 -30.23 -27.73 -38.97
CA GLY A 364 -29.79 -29.07 -39.40
C GLY A 364 -28.35 -29.46 -39.11
N ILE A 365 -27.58 -28.61 -38.39
CA ILE A 365 -26.15 -28.83 -38.14
C ILE A 365 -25.95 -29.29 -36.72
N SER A 366 -25.17 -30.36 -36.49
CA SER A 366 -24.81 -30.80 -35.14
C SER A 366 -23.77 -29.89 -34.52
N PHE A 367 -23.90 -29.56 -33.22
CA PHE A 367 -22.92 -28.70 -32.50
C PHE A 367 -21.51 -29.27 -32.51
N SER A 368 -21.31 -30.59 -32.56
CA SER A 368 -20.01 -31.25 -32.66
C SER A 368 -19.26 -30.90 -33.95
N GLU A 369 -19.99 -30.69 -35.08
CA GLU A 369 -19.40 -30.32 -36.37
C GLU A 369 -18.92 -28.87 -36.39
N VAL A 370 -19.61 -27.97 -35.68
CA VAL A 370 -19.21 -26.56 -35.55
C VAL A 370 -17.97 -26.42 -34.64
N VAL A 371 -17.93 -27.15 -33.52
CA VAL A 371 -16.82 -27.13 -32.57
C VAL A 371 -15.55 -27.73 -33.23
N GLY A 372 -15.68 -28.78 -34.05
CA GLY A 372 -14.57 -29.38 -34.78
C GLY A 372 -13.92 -28.44 -35.81
N LYS A 373 -14.71 -27.57 -36.45
CA LYS A 373 -14.19 -26.57 -37.41
C LYS A 373 -13.50 -25.38 -36.73
N LEU A 374 -13.93 -24.98 -35.54
CA LEU A 374 -13.30 -23.92 -34.77
C LEU A 374 -11.94 -24.34 -34.17
N GLY A 375 -11.78 -25.63 -33.85
CA GLY A 375 -10.50 -26.18 -33.35
C GLY A 375 -9.41 -26.38 -34.43
N ALA A 376 -9.79 -26.34 -35.71
CA ALA A 376 -8.85 -26.54 -36.83
C ALA A 376 -8.28 -25.22 -37.41
N SER A 377 -8.72 -24.06 -36.89
CA SER A 377 -8.33 -22.73 -37.38
C SER A 377 -7.48 -21.92 -36.37
N VAL A 378 -6.80 -22.58 -35.40
CA VAL A 378 -5.86 -21.94 -34.45
C VAL A 378 -4.44 -22.41 -34.75
#